data_faecc726302a865225be59bbef0b3258
#
_entry.id   faecc726302a865225be59bbef0b3258
#
_cell.length_a   1.000
_cell.length_b   1.000
_cell.length_c   1.000
_cell.angle_alpha   90.00
_cell.angle_beta   90.00
_cell.angle_gamma   90.00
#
_symmetry.space_group_name_H-M   'P 1'
#
loop_
_entity.id
_entity.type
_entity.pdbx_description
1 polymer ?
#
loop_
_entity_poly.entity_id
_entity_poly.type
_entity_poly.pdbx_seq_one_letter_code
_entity_poly.pdbx_strand_id
1 'polypeptide(L)'
;MPEDQRPSAARHLTLLAEGDVEIVGRMPWSSNHTFLATCTLGDDEASAVYKPGRGERHLWDFPEPIYRREVAAFELSRALGWDIVPETVQREDAPLGPGSLQLFIPADFSQHHFTLVEDEDTHDQLKTICAFDVVANNADRKSGHCILGEDGRIWAIDNGLCFHTEPKLRTVIWEFAGQRLPAALVDDLARVAESPPQSLEPLLSAREVRAVGRRAAALVEAGRFPVPDPDSHHYPWPLV
;
A
#
# COMPACT_ATOMS: atom_id res chain seq x y z
N MET A 1 -26.19 -4.78 -8.24
CA MET A 1 -26.38 -3.98 -7.02
C MET A 1 -26.12 -2.53 -7.38
N PRO A 2 -26.99 -1.58 -7.04
CA PRO A 2 -26.77 -0.18 -7.38
C PRO A 2 -25.53 0.35 -6.65
N GLU A 3 -24.75 1.17 -7.34
CA GLU A 3 -23.48 1.81 -6.92
C GLU A 3 -23.59 2.77 -5.71
N ASP A 4 -24.75 2.89 -5.10
CA ASP A 4 -25.11 3.99 -4.18
C ASP A 4 -25.17 3.58 -2.69
N GLN A 5 -24.54 2.48 -2.27
CA GLN A 5 -24.60 2.05 -0.86
C GLN A 5 -23.25 1.89 -0.15
N ARG A 6 -22.11 2.20 -0.79
CA ARG A 6 -20.85 2.22 -0.06
C ARG A 6 -20.64 3.59 0.58
N PRO A 7 -20.22 3.66 1.86
CA PRO A 7 -19.73 4.89 2.44
C PRO A 7 -18.65 5.45 1.51
N SER A 8 -18.69 6.74 1.21
CA SER A 8 -17.62 7.37 0.41
C SER A 8 -16.28 7.22 1.12
N ALA A 9 -15.16 7.20 0.37
CA ALA A 9 -13.81 7.17 0.93
C ALA A 9 -13.61 8.25 2.02
N ALA A 10 -14.23 9.43 1.85
CA ALA A 10 -14.21 10.49 2.84
C ALA A 10 -14.88 10.07 4.17
N ARG A 11 -15.96 9.30 4.13
CA ARG A 11 -16.66 8.80 5.32
C ARG A 11 -15.81 7.75 6.05
N HIS A 12 -15.17 6.84 5.31
CA HIS A 12 -14.23 5.88 5.90
C HIS A 12 -13.05 6.58 6.56
N LEU A 13 -12.46 7.57 5.89
CA LEU A 13 -11.35 8.33 6.48
C LEU A 13 -11.74 9.05 7.77
N THR A 14 -12.93 9.67 7.82
CA THR A 14 -13.44 10.30 9.04
C THR A 14 -13.66 9.26 10.15
N LEU A 15 -14.28 8.14 9.82
CA LEU A 15 -14.54 7.05 10.77
C LEU A 15 -13.24 6.47 11.36
N LEU A 16 -12.24 6.21 10.53
CA LEU A 16 -10.93 5.72 10.96
C LEU A 16 -10.18 6.76 11.79
N ALA A 17 -10.30 8.06 11.43
CA ALA A 17 -9.57 9.14 12.10
C ALA A 17 -10.17 9.54 13.45
N GLU A 18 -11.50 9.53 13.59
CA GLU A 18 -12.21 10.12 14.71
C GLU A 18 -13.03 9.10 15.52
N GLY A 19 -13.35 7.93 14.95
CA GLY A 19 -14.17 6.91 15.61
C GLY A 19 -13.48 6.27 16.82
N ASP A 20 -14.30 5.76 17.73
CA ASP A 20 -13.84 4.90 18.83
C ASP A 20 -13.29 3.58 18.25
N VAL A 21 -12.14 3.13 18.77
CA VAL A 21 -11.45 1.94 18.28
C VAL A 21 -11.50 0.84 19.33
N GLU A 22 -12.09 -0.29 18.99
CA GLU A 22 -12.13 -1.49 19.83
C GLU A 22 -11.35 -2.62 19.15
N ILE A 23 -10.42 -3.27 19.89
CA ILE A 23 -9.67 -4.41 19.39
C ILE A 23 -10.54 -5.66 19.45
N VAL A 24 -10.79 -6.27 18.28
CA VAL A 24 -11.52 -7.53 18.15
C VAL A 24 -10.61 -8.73 18.43
N GLY A 25 -9.38 -8.70 17.89
CA GLY A 25 -8.41 -9.77 18.08
C GLY A 25 -7.12 -9.58 17.33
N ARG A 26 -6.13 -10.43 17.61
CA ARG A 26 -4.85 -10.43 16.90
C ARG A 26 -4.98 -11.20 15.60
N MET A 27 -4.43 -10.66 14.51
CA MET A 27 -4.36 -11.36 13.22
C MET A 27 -3.25 -12.43 13.25
N PRO A 28 -3.59 -13.71 13.02
CA PRO A 28 -2.69 -14.84 13.33
C PRO A 28 -1.47 -14.96 12.42
N TRP A 29 -1.53 -14.45 11.20
CA TRP A 29 -0.49 -14.65 10.17
C TRP A 29 0.43 -13.45 9.97
N SER A 30 0.35 -12.45 10.85
CA SER A 30 1.16 -11.25 10.78
C SER A 30 2.50 -11.41 11.50
N SER A 31 3.60 -11.00 10.87
CA SER A 31 4.95 -10.97 11.48
C SER A 31 5.09 -9.91 12.56
N ASN A 32 4.31 -8.83 12.51
CA ASN A 32 4.20 -7.77 13.51
C ASN A 32 2.93 -7.94 14.35
N HIS A 33 2.79 -7.16 15.41
CA HIS A 33 1.56 -7.10 16.17
C HIS A 33 0.48 -6.37 15.37
N THR A 34 -0.31 -7.12 14.62
CA THR A 34 -1.43 -6.61 13.80
C THR A 34 -2.74 -7.09 14.39
N PHE A 35 -3.70 -6.21 14.49
CA PHE A 35 -5.00 -6.48 15.11
C PHE A 35 -6.13 -6.16 14.15
N LEU A 36 -7.17 -6.98 14.18
CA LEU A 36 -8.48 -6.60 13.68
C LEU A 36 -9.14 -5.73 14.76
N ALA A 37 -9.65 -4.59 14.35
CA ALA A 37 -10.35 -3.64 15.22
C ALA A 37 -11.68 -3.24 14.57
N THR A 38 -12.61 -2.78 15.38
CA THR A 38 -13.83 -2.09 14.95
C THR A 38 -13.68 -0.61 15.26
N CYS A 39 -14.01 0.24 14.26
CA CYS A 39 -14.10 1.69 14.43
C CYS A 39 -15.56 2.10 14.40
N THR A 40 -16.01 2.90 15.38
CA THR A 40 -17.41 3.34 15.50
C THR A 40 -17.48 4.85 15.67
N LEU A 41 -18.33 5.53 14.89
CA LEU A 41 -18.57 6.97 14.98
C LEU A 41 -20.06 7.27 14.78
N GLY A 42 -20.80 7.56 15.83
CA GLY A 42 -22.25 7.69 15.79
C GLY A 42 -22.89 6.35 15.38
N ASP A 43 -23.62 6.36 14.28
CA ASP A 43 -24.26 5.15 13.70
C ASP A 43 -23.36 4.43 12.67
N ASP A 44 -22.17 4.96 12.40
CA ASP A 44 -21.23 4.40 11.45
C ASP A 44 -20.29 3.41 12.12
N GLU A 45 -20.08 2.26 11.47
CA GLU A 45 -19.15 1.23 11.91
C GLU A 45 -18.39 0.65 10.72
N ALA A 46 -17.09 0.37 10.93
CA ALA A 46 -16.28 -0.39 9.97
C ALA A 46 -15.21 -1.21 10.68
N SER A 47 -14.85 -2.34 10.08
CA SER A 47 -13.68 -3.10 10.48
C SER A 47 -12.40 -2.45 9.95
N ALA A 48 -11.34 -2.49 10.76
CA ALA A 48 -10.04 -1.93 10.43
C ALA A 48 -8.90 -2.86 10.83
N VAL A 49 -7.78 -2.74 10.12
CA VAL A 49 -6.51 -3.37 10.48
C VAL A 49 -5.68 -2.34 11.25
N TYR A 50 -5.43 -2.62 12.52
CA TYR A 50 -4.62 -1.77 13.39
C TYR A 50 -3.20 -2.32 13.54
N LYS A 51 -2.21 -1.49 13.20
CA LYS A 51 -0.78 -1.79 13.35
C LYS A 51 -0.16 -0.77 14.31
N PRO A 52 -0.08 -1.09 15.63
CA PRO A 52 0.55 -0.21 16.62
C PRO A 52 2.07 -0.16 16.45
N GLY A 53 2.65 1.03 16.56
CA GLY A 53 4.11 1.21 16.51
C GLY A 53 4.84 0.43 17.61
N ARG A 54 4.23 0.28 18.80
CA ARG A 54 4.79 -0.51 19.91
C ARG A 54 4.99 -2.00 19.57
N GLY A 55 4.30 -2.50 18.54
CA GLY A 55 4.38 -3.90 18.11
C GLY A 55 5.28 -4.14 16.91
N GLU A 56 5.92 -3.10 16.40
CA GLU A 56 6.83 -3.20 15.26
C GLU A 56 8.09 -3.98 15.62
N ARG A 57 8.48 -4.87 14.73
CA ARG A 57 9.77 -5.54 14.82
C ARG A 57 10.85 -4.55 14.38
N HIS A 58 11.84 -4.33 15.24
CA HIS A 58 12.99 -3.50 14.86
C HIS A 58 13.70 -4.08 13.63
N LEU A 59 13.83 -3.27 12.59
CA LEU A 59 14.57 -3.58 11.36
C LEU A 59 15.78 -2.66 11.31
N TRP A 60 16.98 -3.27 11.28
CA TRP A 60 18.25 -2.53 11.27
C TRP A 60 18.42 -1.61 10.04
N ASP A 61 17.69 -1.90 8.96
CA ASP A 61 17.85 -1.24 7.66
C ASP A 61 16.59 -0.44 7.24
N PHE A 62 15.59 -0.28 8.13
CA PHE A 62 14.43 0.57 7.90
C PHE A 62 14.23 1.56 9.05
N PRO A 63 14.05 2.85 8.73
CA PRO A 63 13.73 3.86 9.75
C PRO A 63 12.35 3.60 10.37
N GLU A 64 12.28 3.67 11.68
CA GLU A 64 11.02 3.64 12.44
C GLU A 64 10.39 5.05 12.52
N PRO A 65 9.07 5.15 12.74
CA PRO A 65 8.13 4.04 12.88
C PRO A 65 7.62 3.55 11.51
N ILE A 66 7.46 2.24 11.39
CA ILE A 66 7.03 1.57 10.15
C ILE A 66 5.57 1.89 9.80
N TYR A 67 4.68 2.04 10.79
CA TYR A 67 3.25 2.32 10.55
C TYR A 67 3.04 3.63 9.76
N ARG A 68 3.93 4.63 9.84
CA ARG A 68 3.83 5.85 9.03
C ARG A 68 3.98 5.56 7.54
N ARG A 69 4.69 4.51 7.16
CA ARG A 69 4.88 4.10 5.77
C ARG A 69 3.63 3.48 5.18
N GLU A 70 2.81 2.81 6.01
CA GLU A 70 1.46 2.35 5.62
C GLU A 70 0.58 3.55 5.24
N VAL A 71 0.58 4.60 6.07
CA VAL A 71 -0.16 5.84 5.79
C VAL A 71 0.40 6.55 4.55
N ALA A 72 1.72 6.63 4.42
CA ALA A 72 2.37 7.24 3.25
C ALA A 72 2.05 6.48 1.94
N ALA A 73 1.89 5.16 1.99
CA ALA A 73 1.49 4.35 0.84
C ALA A 73 0.07 4.70 0.39
N PHE A 74 -0.87 4.86 1.33
CA PHE A 74 -2.22 5.33 1.02
C PHE A 74 -2.19 6.75 0.41
N GLU A 75 -1.45 7.68 1.00
CA GLU A 75 -1.35 9.06 0.52
C GLU A 75 -0.74 9.13 -0.89
N LEU A 76 0.28 8.31 -1.19
CA LEU A 76 0.85 8.22 -2.53
C LEU A 76 -0.16 7.64 -3.52
N SER A 77 -0.84 6.55 -3.17
CA SER A 77 -1.86 5.91 -4.01
C SER A 77 -2.97 6.88 -4.38
N ARG A 78 -3.48 7.63 -3.39
CA ARG A 78 -4.50 8.66 -3.57
C ARG A 78 -4.00 9.82 -4.45
N ALA A 79 -2.79 10.30 -4.24
CA ALA A 79 -2.20 11.40 -5.03
C ALA A 79 -1.97 11.01 -6.49
N LEU A 80 -1.67 9.75 -6.76
CA LEU A 80 -1.61 9.18 -8.12
C LEU A 80 -3.00 9.05 -8.74
N GLY A 81 -4.09 9.03 -7.94
CA GLY A 81 -5.44 8.75 -8.40
C GLY A 81 -5.69 7.27 -8.69
N TRP A 82 -4.86 6.39 -8.16
CA TRP A 82 -4.95 4.95 -8.41
C TRP A 82 -5.84 4.22 -7.40
N ASP A 83 -5.94 4.74 -6.18
CA ASP A 83 -6.79 4.22 -5.09
C ASP A 83 -6.67 2.70 -4.90
N ILE A 84 -5.44 2.18 -5.01
CA ILE A 84 -5.13 0.74 -4.87
C ILE A 84 -4.77 0.35 -3.44
N VAL A 85 -4.51 1.32 -2.56
CA VAL A 85 -4.26 1.09 -1.13
C VAL A 85 -5.52 1.47 -0.36
N PRO A 86 -6.05 0.62 0.52
CA PRO A 86 -7.23 0.94 1.32
C PRO A 86 -7.01 2.20 2.16
N GLU A 87 -8.08 2.91 2.50
CA GLU A 87 -8.05 4.08 3.36
C GLU A 87 -7.26 3.80 4.63
N THR A 88 -6.22 4.58 4.86
CA THR A 88 -5.29 4.37 5.96
C THR A 88 -4.99 5.70 6.64
N VAL A 89 -5.15 5.75 7.96
CA VAL A 89 -4.88 6.94 8.78
C VAL A 89 -3.85 6.64 9.87
N GLN A 90 -3.16 7.69 10.32
CA GLN A 90 -2.38 7.64 11.56
C GLN A 90 -3.31 7.94 12.74
N ARG A 91 -3.23 7.14 13.81
CA ARG A 91 -3.91 7.38 15.09
C ARG A 91 -2.87 7.46 16.20
N GLU A 92 -3.00 8.50 17.04
CA GLU A 92 -2.15 8.71 18.21
C GLU A 92 -2.77 8.10 19.48
N ASP A 93 -4.09 8.02 19.54
CA ASP A 93 -4.92 7.66 20.69
C ASP A 93 -5.57 6.27 20.59
N ALA A 94 -5.05 5.39 19.71
CA ALA A 94 -5.57 4.04 19.58
C ALA A 94 -5.20 3.16 20.80
N PRO A 95 -5.94 2.06 21.08
CA PRO A 95 -5.86 1.31 22.35
C PRO A 95 -4.48 0.80 22.77
N LEU A 96 -3.58 0.53 21.82
CA LEU A 96 -2.19 0.11 22.10
C LEU A 96 -1.17 1.21 21.79
N GLY A 97 -1.59 2.46 21.66
CA GLY A 97 -0.77 3.62 21.38
C GLY A 97 -0.74 4.01 19.89
N PRO A 98 0.17 4.92 19.50
CA PRO A 98 0.26 5.38 18.13
C PRO A 98 0.44 4.25 17.12
N GLY A 99 -0.23 4.37 15.96
CA GLY A 99 -0.17 3.37 14.92
C GLY A 99 -0.93 3.77 13.65
N SER A 100 -1.02 2.87 12.69
CA SER A 100 -1.90 3.01 11.53
C SER A 100 -3.19 2.21 11.70
N LEU A 101 -4.29 2.81 11.25
CA LEU A 101 -5.58 2.14 11.04
C LEU A 101 -5.88 2.13 9.54
N GLN A 102 -6.01 0.96 8.96
CA GLN A 102 -6.37 0.73 7.58
C GLN A 102 -7.75 0.10 7.48
N LEU A 103 -8.60 0.57 6.58
CA LEU A 103 -9.89 -0.05 6.31
C LEU A 103 -9.68 -1.54 5.99
N PHE A 104 -10.42 -2.41 6.68
CA PHE A 104 -10.41 -3.84 6.36
C PHE A 104 -11.21 -4.09 5.07
N ILE A 105 -10.59 -4.73 4.10
CA ILE A 105 -11.23 -5.09 2.84
C ILE A 105 -11.71 -6.54 2.94
N PRO A 106 -13.01 -6.79 2.89
CA PRO A 106 -13.53 -8.13 2.70
C PRO A 106 -13.05 -8.68 1.36
N ALA A 107 -12.35 -9.81 1.38
CA ALA A 107 -11.69 -10.37 0.21
C ALA A 107 -11.69 -11.90 0.26
N ASP A 108 -11.62 -12.51 -0.90
CA ASP A 108 -11.30 -13.92 -1.02
C ASP A 108 -9.77 -14.12 -0.91
N PHE A 109 -9.30 -14.50 0.26
CA PHE A 109 -7.87 -14.70 0.53
C PHE A 109 -7.26 -15.92 -0.19
N SER A 110 -8.06 -16.73 -0.90
CA SER A 110 -7.54 -17.73 -1.84
C SER A 110 -7.11 -17.09 -3.17
N GLN A 111 -7.58 -15.87 -3.46
CA GLN A 111 -7.21 -15.07 -4.63
C GLN A 111 -6.08 -14.12 -4.26
N HIS A 112 -4.90 -14.37 -4.78
CA HIS A 112 -3.70 -13.60 -4.56
C HIS A 112 -2.93 -13.44 -5.87
N HIS A 113 -1.84 -12.69 -5.91
CA HIS A 113 -1.12 -12.37 -7.16
C HIS A 113 -0.95 -13.58 -8.09
N PHE A 114 -0.49 -14.74 -7.58
CA PHE A 114 -0.22 -15.91 -8.44
C PHE A 114 -1.45 -16.55 -9.07
N THR A 115 -2.64 -16.37 -8.49
CA THR A 115 -3.90 -16.83 -9.10
C THR A 115 -4.49 -15.72 -9.99
N LEU A 116 -4.39 -14.46 -9.55
CA LEU A 116 -4.95 -13.32 -10.27
C LEU A 116 -4.23 -13.08 -11.60
N VAL A 117 -2.92 -13.27 -11.68
CA VAL A 117 -2.15 -13.04 -12.89
C VAL A 117 -2.47 -14.03 -14.04
N GLU A 118 -3.14 -15.13 -13.74
CA GLU A 118 -3.62 -16.10 -14.75
C GLU A 118 -4.82 -15.56 -15.55
N ASP A 119 -5.51 -14.53 -15.02
CA ASP A 119 -6.61 -13.85 -15.67
C ASP A 119 -6.14 -12.52 -16.29
N GLU A 120 -6.18 -12.42 -17.61
CA GLU A 120 -5.73 -11.22 -18.34
C GLU A 120 -6.56 -9.97 -17.99
N ASP A 121 -7.81 -10.12 -17.56
CA ASP A 121 -8.68 -9.01 -17.15
C ASP A 121 -8.16 -8.30 -15.87
N THR A 122 -7.32 -8.95 -15.10
CA THR A 122 -6.68 -8.38 -13.90
C THR A 122 -5.38 -7.62 -14.20
N HIS A 123 -4.80 -7.80 -15.37
CA HIS A 123 -3.45 -7.33 -15.69
C HIS A 123 -3.30 -5.82 -15.57
N ASP A 124 -4.31 -5.02 -15.91
CA ASP A 124 -4.20 -3.57 -15.81
C ASP A 124 -4.14 -3.11 -14.35
N GLN A 125 -4.88 -3.75 -13.46
CA GLN A 125 -4.80 -3.50 -12.02
C GLN A 125 -3.44 -3.95 -11.46
N LEU A 126 -2.95 -5.12 -11.84
CA LEU A 126 -1.64 -5.63 -11.41
C LEU A 126 -0.48 -4.78 -11.95
N LYS A 127 -0.56 -4.25 -13.18
CA LYS A 127 0.41 -3.27 -13.72
C LYS A 127 0.44 -1.99 -12.90
N THR A 128 -0.72 -1.52 -12.42
CA THR A 128 -0.80 -0.35 -11.55
C THR A 128 -0.09 -0.61 -10.22
N ILE A 129 -0.31 -1.77 -9.60
CA ILE A 129 0.40 -2.17 -8.37
C ILE A 129 1.91 -2.33 -8.62
N CYS A 130 2.31 -2.92 -9.76
CA CYS A 130 3.72 -3.02 -10.16
C CYS A 130 4.38 -1.65 -10.26
N ALA A 131 3.76 -0.69 -10.93
CA ALA A 131 4.26 0.68 -11.04
C ALA A 131 4.33 1.36 -9.65
N PHE A 132 3.33 1.15 -8.80
CA PHE A 132 3.33 1.63 -7.42
C PHE A 132 4.52 1.08 -6.63
N ASP A 133 4.77 -0.23 -6.68
CA ASP A 133 5.89 -0.86 -5.97
C ASP A 133 7.24 -0.28 -6.38
N VAL A 134 7.42 0.02 -7.68
CA VAL A 134 8.64 0.67 -8.20
C VAL A 134 8.80 2.07 -7.60
N VAL A 135 7.76 2.89 -7.63
CA VAL A 135 7.82 4.28 -7.15
C VAL A 135 7.91 4.34 -5.64
N ALA A 136 7.13 3.53 -4.94
CA ALA A 136 7.20 3.38 -3.48
C ALA A 136 8.49 2.66 -3.03
N ASN A 137 9.22 1.98 -3.93
CA ASN A 137 10.37 1.14 -3.61
C ASN A 137 10.01 0.08 -2.56
N ASN A 138 8.94 -0.68 -2.85
CA ASN A 138 8.43 -1.70 -1.93
C ASN A 138 9.44 -2.84 -1.79
N ALA A 139 9.84 -3.15 -0.56
CA ALA A 139 10.84 -4.17 -0.27
C ALA A 139 10.23 -5.53 0.12
N ASP A 140 8.89 -5.68 0.12
CA ASP A 140 8.24 -6.91 0.58
C ASP A 140 6.85 -7.16 -0.06
N ARG A 141 6.67 -6.88 -1.37
CA ARG A 141 5.41 -7.21 -2.06
C ARG A 141 5.29 -8.71 -2.27
N LYS A 142 4.60 -9.40 -1.38
CA LYS A 142 4.26 -10.82 -1.47
C LYS A 142 2.99 -11.04 -2.29
N SER A 143 2.74 -12.28 -2.69
CA SER A 143 1.54 -12.62 -3.45
C SER A 143 0.25 -12.32 -2.66
N GLY A 144 0.22 -12.67 -1.38
CA GLY A 144 -0.91 -12.40 -0.48
C GLY A 144 -1.12 -10.92 -0.13
N HIS A 145 -0.22 -10.02 -0.56
CA HIS A 145 -0.39 -8.57 -0.41
C HIS A 145 -1.14 -7.92 -1.60
N CYS A 146 -1.55 -8.73 -2.60
CA CYS A 146 -2.48 -8.36 -3.65
C CYS A 146 -3.75 -9.18 -3.45
N ILE A 147 -4.82 -8.58 -2.93
CA ILE A 147 -6.07 -9.26 -2.59
C ILE A 147 -7.21 -8.78 -3.47
N LEU A 148 -8.05 -9.71 -3.92
CA LEU A 148 -9.26 -9.39 -4.68
C LEU A 148 -10.41 -9.10 -3.70
N GLY A 149 -10.80 -7.83 -3.62
CA GLY A 149 -11.94 -7.40 -2.83
C GLY A 149 -13.28 -7.86 -3.44
N GLU A 150 -14.31 -7.96 -2.61
CA GLU A 150 -15.68 -8.28 -3.07
C GLU A 150 -16.23 -7.26 -4.08
N ASP A 151 -15.57 -6.10 -4.19
CA ASP A 151 -15.85 -5.05 -5.15
C ASP A 151 -15.23 -5.28 -6.55
N GLY A 152 -14.49 -6.37 -6.72
CA GLY A 152 -13.77 -6.69 -7.96
C GLY A 152 -12.46 -5.89 -8.14
N ARG A 153 -12.03 -5.12 -7.14
CA ARG A 153 -10.76 -4.38 -7.17
C ARG A 153 -9.65 -5.22 -6.54
N ILE A 154 -8.47 -5.09 -7.11
CA ILE A 154 -7.26 -5.67 -6.51
C ILE A 154 -6.62 -4.61 -5.62
N TRP A 155 -6.56 -4.90 -4.34
CA TRP A 155 -6.01 -4.02 -3.32
C TRP A 155 -4.58 -4.41 -2.97
N ALA A 156 -3.71 -3.40 -2.83
CA ALA A 156 -2.33 -3.55 -2.38
C ALA A 156 -2.24 -3.24 -0.89
N ILE A 157 -2.05 -4.27 -0.06
CA ILE A 157 -1.95 -4.16 1.40
C ILE A 157 -0.52 -4.39 1.89
N ASP A 158 -0.27 -4.17 3.18
CA ASP A 158 1.01 -4.40 3.87
C ASP A 158 2.18 -3.65 3.23
N ASN A 159 2.08 -2.32 3.21
CA ASN A 159 3.02 -1.41 2.55
C ASN A 159 4.06 -0.80 3.52
N GLY A 160 4.24 -1.37 4.71
CA GLY A 160 5.14 -0.83 5.73
C GLY A 160 6.62 -0.79 5.32
N LEU A 161 7.04 -1.65 4.39
CA LEU A 161 8.42 -1.70 3.91
C LEU A 161 8.60 -0.96 2.58
N CYS A 162 8.05 0.26 2.48
CA CYS A 162 8.18 1.17 1.34
C CYS A 162 9.07 2.38 1.67
N PHE A 163 9.38 3.16 0.65
CA PHE A 163 9.98 4.51 0.70
C PHE A 163 11.44 4.60 1.13
N HIS A 164 12.16 3.49 1.30
CA HIS A 164 13.59 3.58 1.59
C HIS A 164 14.31 4.38 0.48
N THR A 165 15.33 5.16 0.87
CA THR A 165 16.08 6.03 -0.05
C THR A 165 16.97 5.24 -1.01
N GLU A 166 17.51 4.11 -0.57
CA GLU A 166 18.31 3.20 -1.39
C GLU A 166 17.42 2.21 -2.14
N PRO A 167 17.83 1.70 -3.30
CA PRO A 167 17.08 0.69 -4.03
C PRO A 167 16.89 -0.58 -3.19
N LYS A 168 15.64 -0.95 -2.94
CA LYS A 168 15.26 -2.16 -2.17
C LYS A 168 14.08 -2.90 -2.79
N LEU A 169 13.70 -2.60 -4.03
CA LEU A 169 12.52 -3.20 -4.66
C LEU A 169 12.59 -4.73 -4.61
N ARG A 170 11.61 -5.32 -3.92
CA ARG A 170 11.36 -6.76 -3.90
C ARG A 170 9.87 -6.98 -4.06
N THR A 171 9.49 -7.53 -5.19
CA THR A 171 8.09 -7.76 -5.55
C THR A 171 7.96 -9.13 -6.20
N VAL A 172 6.77 -9.71 -6.11
CA VAL A 172 6.43 -10.92 -6.89
C VAL A 172 5.95 -10.55 -8.30
N ILE A 173 5.67 -9.27 -8.61
CA ILE A 173 5.03 -8.84 -9.85
C ILE A 173 6.09 -8.54 -10.92
N TRP A 174 6.64 -9.58 -11.54
CA TRP A 174 7.66 -9.46 -12.60
C TRP A 174 7.16 -9.86 -13.99
N GLU A 175 5.92 -10.29 -14.14
CA GLU A 175 5.32 -10.73 -15.40
C GLU A 175 5.27 -9.61 -16.44
N PHE A 176 5.27 -8.36 -16.00
CA PHE A 176 5.26 -7.18 -16.85
C PHE A 176 6.64 -6.60 -17.14
N ALA A 177 7.73 -7.26 -16.68
CA ALA A 177 9.10 -6.78 -16.86
C ALA A 177 9.41 -6.47 -18.34
N GLY A 178 9.96 -5.29 -18.60
CA GLY A 178 10.29 -4.82 -19.96
C GLY A 178 9.10 -4.40 -20.82
N GLN A 179 7.85 -4.65 -20.41
CA GLN A 179 6.66 -4.18 -21.13
C GLN A 179 6.55 -2.65 -21.06
N ARG A 180 5.91 -2.05 -22.03
CA ARG A 180 5.63 -0.60 -22.04
C ARG A 180 4.65 -0.25 -20.93
N LEU A 181 4.90 0.89 -20.28
CA LEU A 181 3.94 1.46 -19.35
C LEU A 181 2.67 1.88 -20.09
N PRO A 182 1.48 1.63 -19.51
CA PRO A 182 0.23 2.24 -19.97
C PRO A 182 0.33 3.77 -19.94
N ALA A 183 -0.20 4.45 -20.95
CA ALA A 183 -0.13 5.91 -21.06
C ALA A 183 -0.73 6.64 -19.86
N ALA A 184 -1.85 6.14 -19.32
CA ALA A 184 -2.47 6.71 -18.13
C ALA A 184 -1.52 6.72 -16.92
N LEU A 185 -0.76 5.63 -16.70
CA LEU A 185 0.22 5.58 -15.61
C LEU A 185 1.39 6.54 -15.83
N VAL A 186 1.80 6.76 -17.09
CA VAL A 186 2.88 7.71 -17.42
C VAL A 186 2.48 9.14 -17.02
N ASP A 187 1.26 9.55 -17.35
CA ASP A 187 0.76 10.89 -17.05
C ASP A 187 0.66 11.12 -15.52
N ASP A 188 0.17 10.14 -14.79
CA ASP A 188 0.07 10.19 -13.32
C ASP A 188 1.45 10.25 -12.66
N LEU A 189 2.38 9.41 -13.11
CA LEU A 189 3.76 9.39 -12.64
C LEU A 189 4.50 10.70 -12.94
N ALA A 190 4.27 11.31 -14.10
CA ALA A 190 4.88 12.59 -14.47
C ALA A 190 4.48 13.71 -13.48
N ARG A 191 3.22 13.75 -13.03
CA ARG A 191 2.78 14.71 -12.00
C ARG A 191 3.55 14.53 -10.69
N VAL A 192 3.71 13.28 -10.23
CA VAL A 192 4.45 12.98 -9.00
C VAL A 192 5.95 13.21 -9.16
N ALA A 193 6.50 12.99 -10.34
CA ALA A 193 7.91 13.28 -10.66
C ALA A 193 8.20 14.79 -10.57
N GLU A 194 7.31 15.62 -11.08
CA GLU A 194 7.43 17.08 -11.05
C GLU A 194 7.21 17.63 -9.62
N SER A 195 6.19 17.12 -8.93
CA SER A 195 5.82 17.57 -7.58
C SER A 195 5.38 16.40 -6.71
N PRO A 196 6.28 15.81 -5.93
CA PRO A 196 5.90 14.78 -4.96
C PRO A 196 4.82 15.29 -4.00
N PRO A 197 3.84 14.43 -3.62
CA PRO A 197 2.71 14.84 -2.79
C PRO A 197 3.15 15.43 -1.45
N GLN A 198 2.65 16.63 -1.11
CA GLN A 198 2.93 17.29 0.18
C GLN A 198 2.42 16.47 1.38
N SER A 199 1.38 15.66 1.18
CA SER A 199 0.86 14.76 2.21
C SER A 199 1.89 13.73 2.71
N LEU A 200 2.98 13.50 1.97
CA LEU A 200 4.07 12.63 2.40
C LEU A 200 5.03 13.28 3.41
N GLU A 201 5.11 14.62 3.45
CA GLU A 201 6.10 15.35 4.27
C GLU A 201 5.99 15.08 5.79
N PRO A 202 4.79 14.98 6.40
CA PRO A 202 4.67 14.65 7.82
C PRO A 202 4.98 13.18 8.15
N LEU A 203 5.00 12.30 7.15
CA LEU A 203 5.12 10.85 7.28
C LEU A 203 6.54 10.32 6.98
N LEU A 204 7.25 11.00 6.09
CA LEU A 204 8.55 10.59 5.55
C LEU A 204 9.58 11.70 5.69
N SER A 205 10.85 11.33 5.70
CA SER A 205 11.92 12.32 5.63
C SER A 205 11.96 13.01 4.26
N ALA A 206 12.47 14.24 4.21
CA ALA A 206 12.64 14.98 2.95
C ALA A 206 13.49 14.23 1.90
N ARG A 207 14.39 13.33 2.32
CA ARG A 207 15.18 12.49 1.41
C ARG A 207 14.33 11.40 0.77
N GLU A 208 13.41 10.80 1.53
CA GLU A 208 12.49 9.77 1.06
C GLU A 208 11.46 10.36 0.11
N VAL A 209 10.88 11.52 0.43
CA VAL A 209 9.94 12.23 -0.46
C VAL A 209 10.61 12.55 -1.80
N ARG A 210 11.83 13.11 -1.79
CA ARG A 210 12.57 13.35 -3.03
C ARG A 210 12.90 12.05 -3.79
N ALA A 211 13.10 10.94 -3.09
CA ALA A 211 13.37 9.65 -3.73
C ALA A 211 12.13 9.11 -4.48
N VAL A 212 10.91 9.36 -3.97
CA VAL A 212 9.66 9.06 -4.70
C VAL A 212 9.63 9.79 -6.05
N GLY A 213 9.84 11.10 -6.07
CA GLY A 213 9.86 11.89 -7.30
C GLY A 213 10.92 11.40 -8.30
N ARG A 214 12.15 11.09 -7.83
CA ARG A 214 13.21 10.56 -8.70
C ARG A 214 12.85 9.20 -9.31
N ARG A 215 12.23 8.30 -8.54
CA ARG A 215 11.80 6.99 -9.05
C ARG A 215 10.66 7.12 -10.05
N ALA A 216 9.71 8.00 -9.79
CA ALA A 216 8.65 8.33 -10.74
C ALA A 216 9.24 8.88 -12.06
N ALA A 217 10.16 9.85 -11.99
CA ALA A 217 10.84 10.41 -13.16
C ALA A 217 11.61 9.33 -13.96
N ALA A 218 12.37 8.48 -13.27
CA ALA A 218 13.11 7.42 -13.91
C ALA A 218 12.19 6.39 -14.62
N LEU A 219 11.05 6.07 -14.01
CA LEU A 219 10.07 5.15 -14.58
C LEU A 219 9.39 5.76 -15.84
N VAL A 220 9.06 7.05 -15.79
CA VAL A 220 8.53 7.81 -16.94
C VAL A 220 9.56 7.86 -18.08
N GLU A 221 10.82 8.20 -17.77
CA GLU A 221 11.92 8.26 -18.76
C GLU A 221 12.15 6.90 -19.42
N ALA A 222 12.14 5.81 -18.64
CA ALA A 222 12.28 4.45 -19.18
C ALA A 222 11.09 4.05 -20.06
N GLY A 223 9.88 4.53 -19.77
CA GLY A 223 8.63 4.20 -20.47
C GLY A 223 8.27 2.71 -20.43
N ARG A 224 8.91 1.94 -19.54
CA ARG A 224 8.79 0.49 -19.41
C ARG A 224 8.93 0.07 -17.96
N PHE A 225 8.28 -1.03 -17.60
CA PHE A 225 8.52 -1.69 -16.32
C PHE A 225 9.98 -2.17 -16.23
N PRO A 226 10.61 -2.08 -15.04
CA PRO A 226 11.99 -2.54 -14.87
C PRO A 226 12.11 -4.04 -15.09
N VAL A 227 13.31 -4.46 -15.47
CA VAL A 227 13.67 -5.88 -15.54
C VAL A 227 14.49 -6.19 -14.30
N PRO A 228 14.23 -7.30 -13.60
CA PRO A 228 14.98 -7.67 -12.41
C PRO A 228 16.46 -7.90 -12.76
N ASP A 229 17.36 -7.37 -11.93
CA ASP A 229 18.78 -7.64 -12.03
C ASP A 229 19.06 -9.05 -11.51
N PRO A 230 19.60 -9.96 -12.35
CA PRO A 230 19.87 -11.36 -11.94
C PRO A 230 20.80 -11.49 -10.72
N ASP A 231 21.67 -10.50 -10.50
CA ASP A 231 22.66 -10.50 -9.42
C ASP A 231 22.12 -9.86 -8.12
N SER A 232 20.84 -9.40 -8.11
CA SER A 232 20.22 -8.77 -6.96
C SER A 232 19.10 -9.61 -6.34
N HIS A 233 18.77 -9.31 -5.08
CA HIS A 233 17.61 -9.91 -4.40
C HIS A 233 16.37 -9.10 -4.76
N HIS A 234 15.59 -9.55 -5.75
CA HIS A 234 14.42 -8.85 -6.29
C HIS A 234 13.08 -9.51 -5.92
N TYR A 235 13.10 -10.63 -5.20
CA TYR A 235 11.91 -11.24 -4.62
C TYR A 235 11.86 -11.06 -3.10
N PRO A 236 10.67 -10.90 -2.51
CA PRO A 236 10.48 -10.98 -1.07
C PRO A 236 10.65 -12.43 -0.58
N TRP A 237 10.86 -12.62 0.71
CA TRP A 237 10.86 -13.95 1.31
C TRP A 237 10.07 -13.97 2.62
N PRO A 238 9.09 -14.90 2.81
CA PRO A 238 8.56 -15.83 1.79
C PRO A 238 7.82 -15.12 0.66
N LEU A 239 7.48 -15.85 -0.42
CA LEU A 239 6.76 -15.28 -1.57
C LEU A 239 5.25 -15.07 -1.30
N VAL A 240 4.70 -15.83 -0.33
CA VAL A 240 3.29 -15.83 0.08
C VAL A 240 3.20 -15.45 1.56
#